data_9d9ac189883d6fd019d7b2e994226981
#
_entry.id   9d9ac189883d6fd019d7b2e994226981
#
_cell.length_a   1.000
_cell.length_b   1.000
_cell.length_c   1.000
_cell.angle_alpha   90.00
_cell.angle_beta   90.00
_cell.angle_gamma   90.00
#
_symmetry.space_group_name_H-M   'P 1'
#
loop_
_entity.id
_entity.type
_entity.pdbx_description
1 polymer ?
#
loop_
_entity_poly.entity_id
_entity_poly.type
_entity_poly.pdbx_seq_one_letter_code
_entity_poly.pdbx_strand_id
1 'polypeptide(L)'
;MQTRRVSTVGQSSVRPLRRCRRAALATVLTTTAALVALVSPSSFAAGSLARTAAARRIATGRAIDSKYFEPGSCVEFDPTSGDRHLTVFLDAGHGGIDPGGVGETESGQTIDEEDETLPVELDTAKVLEGKGFTVVVSRTDNQLVGRPRSGDVSGGILTIQGDHDDVASRDVCANDAKANLLLGIYFDAGGSPSNAGSVTGYDTARPFAAQNLQFATLVQNDVLNAMNAQGWGIPSLGVTDDTQLGGPALSSAAANYSHLLLLGPGVPGWFDTPSEMPGALIEPLFITDPFEGSIADSASGQEVIAGGLAQAVEQYFDPPATGKNSEEGGRGKHHTEKDNQQRRPAA
;
A
#
# COMPACT_ATOMS: atom_id res chain seq x y z
N MET A 1 -61.79 -9.69 -11.85
CA MET A 1 -62.58 -10.86 -11.34
C MET A 1 -61.60 -11.95 -10.99
N GLN A 2 -61.25 -12.11 -9.82
CA GLN A 2 -61.30 -13.19 -8.85
C GLN A 2 -60.34 -12.93 -7.68
N THR A 3 -60.95 -12.66 -6.61
CA THR A 3 -60.43 -12.58 -5.24
C THR A 3 -60.18 -13.98 -4.67
N ARG A 4 -59.11 -14.19 -3.89
CA ARG A 4 -59.01 -15.16 -2.75
C ARG A 4 -57.95 -14.65 -1.78
N ARG A 5 -58.38 -14.17 -0.69
CA ARG A 5 -58.74 -14.63 0.65
C ARG A 5 -57.51 -15.04 1.50
N VAL A 6 -57.42 -14.27 2.55
CA VAL A 6 -56.61 -14.37 3.77
C VAL A 6 -56.93 -15.65 4.52
N SER A 7 -55.90 -16.22 5.19
CA SER A 7 -56.11 -17.10 6.35
C SER A 7 -55.08 -16.80 7.41
N THR A 8 -55.55 -16.27 8.51
CA THR A 8 -54.96 -16.15 9.85
C THR A 8 -55.23 -17.40 10.65
N VAL A 9 -54.23 -17.97 11.34
CA VAL A 9 -54.31 -18.84 12.54
C VAL A 9 -52.89 -18.87 13.10
N GLY A 10 -52.51 -18.76 14.36
CA GLY A 10 -53.21 -18.65 15.60
C GLY A 10 -52.13 -18.46 16.67
N GLN A 11 -52.46 -17.65 17.64
CA GLN A 11 -51.68 -17.46 18.86
C GLN A 11 -51.80 -18.69 19.78
N SER A 12 -50.69 -19.15 20.36
CA SER A 12 -50.75 -19.96 21.57
C SER A 12 -49.90 -19.35 22.66
N SER A 13 -50.61 -18.92 23.69
CA SER A 13 -50.11 -18.45 24.96
C SER A 13 -49.65 -19.63 25.85
N VAL A 14 -48.49 -19.53 26.46
CA VAL A 14 -48.14 -20.37 27.61
C VAL A 14 -47.66 -19.48 28.77
N ARG A 15 -48.34 -19.66 29.88
CA ARG A 15 -48.21 -18.94 31.14
C ARG A 15 -46.95 -19.27 31.94
N PRO A 16 -46.55 -18.42 32.90
CA PRO A 16 -45.32 -18.58 33.66
C PRO A 16 -45.52 -19.46 34.91
N LEU A 17 -44.55 -20.29 35.20
CA LEU A 17 -44.44 -20.97 36.49
C LEU A 17 -43.51 -20.24 37.45
N ARG A 18 -44.12 -19.62 38.46
CA ARG A 18 -43.43 -19.15 39.68
C ARG A 18 -42.98 -20.35 40.52
N ARG A 19 -41.72 -20.40 40.90
CA ARG A 19 -41.26 -21.08 42.12
C ARG A 19 -40.25 -20.23 42.87
N CYS A 20 -40.70 -19.77 44.03
CA CYS A 20 -39.86 -19.31 45.13
C CYS A 20 -39.03 -20.47 45.69
N ARG A 21 -37.80 -20.24 46.09
CA ARG A 21 -37.27 -20.64 47.41
C ARG A 21 -35.80 -20.23 47.63
N ARG A 22 -35.69 -19.43 48.65
CA ARG A 22 -34.75 -19.48 49.80
C ARG A 22 -33.31 -19.00 49.55
N ALA A 23 -33.04 -17.89 50.24
CA ALA A 23 -31.74 -17.31 50.55
C ALA A 23 -30.84 -18.31 51.30
N ALA A 24 -29.61 -18.38 50.93
CA ALA A 24 -28.50 -18.78 51.77
C ALA A 24 -27.45 -17.66 51.68
N LEU A 25 -27.28 -16.93 52.79
CA LEU A 25 -26.17 -16.03 53.00
C LEU A 25 -24.89 -16.87 53.10
N ALA A 26 -24.01 -16.74 52.13
CA ALA A 26 -22.62 -17.13 52.26
C ALA A 26 -21.78 -15.85 52.18
N THR A 27 -21.24 -15.43 53.30
CA THR A 27 -20.28 -14.34 53.42
C THR A 27 -18.97 -14.83 52.83
N VAL A 28 -18.66 -14.40 51.61
CA VAL A 28 -17.34 -14.59 51.01
C VAL A 28 -16.56 -13.29 51.24
N LEU A 29 -15.54 -13.35 52.07
CA LEU A 29 -14.52 -12.32 52.18
C LEU A 29 -13.77 -12.29 50.81
N THR A 30 -14.04 -11.31 49.97
CA THR A 30 -13.24 -11.01 48.81
C THR A 30 -12.11 -10.08 49.22
N THR A 31 -10.91 -10.61 49.35
CA THR A 31 -9.68 -9.84 49.32
C THR A 31 -9.52 -9.27 47.93
N THR A 32 -9.84 -8.00 47.76
CA THR A 32 -9.50 -7.24 46.55
C THR A 32 -7.99 -7.04 46.52
N ALA A 33 -7.27 -7.91 45.82
CA ALA A 33 -5.93 -7.61 45.37
C ALA A 33 -6.06 -6.52 44.28
N ALA A 34 -5.76 -5.29 44.63
CA ALA A 34 -5.59 -4.23 43.64
C ALA A 34 -4.36 -4.57 42.76
N LEU A 35 -4.64 -5.11 41.56
CA LEU A 35 -3.64 -5.19 40.52
C LEU A 35 -3.41 -3.73 40.03
N VAL A 36 -2.39 -3.07 40.58
CA VAL A 36 -1.87 -1.86 40.00
C VAL A 36 -1.15 -2.30 38.72
N ALA A 37 -1.82 -2.16 37.58
CA ALA A 37 -1.18 -2.28 36.27
C ALA A 37 -0.10 -1.18 36.25
N LEU A 38 1.15 -1.59 36.35
CA LEU A 38 2.29 -0.78 36.03
C LEU A 38 2.26 -0.52 34.52
N VAL A 39 1.55 0.54 34.12
CA VAL A 39 1.66 1.08 32.75
C VAL A 39 3.09 1.56 32.61
N SER A 40 3.88 0.81 31.87
CA SER A 40 5.28 1.15 31.60
C SER A 40 5.32 2.53 30.93
N PRO A 41 6.11 3.49 31.42
CA PRO A 41 6.19 4.83 30.84
C PRO A 41 6.85 4.87 29.46
N SER A 42 7.27 3.73 28.92
CA SER A 42 7.92 3.61 27.62
C SER A 42 7.02 3.89 26.40
N SER A 43 5.69 3.64 26.51
CA SER A 43 4.78 3.85 25.37
C SER A 43 4.54 5.33 25.07
N PHE A 44 4.48 6.18 26.11
CA PHE A 44 4.32 7.64 25.93
C PHE A 44 5.60 8.33 25.43
N ALA A 45 6.77 7.78 25.76
CA ALA A 45 8.04 8.32 25.30
C ALA A 45 8.29 8.00 23.81
N ALA A 46 7.90 6.82 23.35
CA ALA A 46 8.05 6.41 21.94
C ALA A 46 7.16 7.26 21.02
N GLY A 47 5.90 7.48 21.36
CA GLY A 47 5.01 8.33 20.55
C GLY A 47 5.44 9.80 20.52
N SER A 48 6.02 10.34 21.61
CA SER A 48 6.57 11.71 21.65
C SER A 48 7.85 11.83 20.82
N LEU A 49 8.71 10.81 20.82
CA LEU A 49 9.94 10.79 20.02
C LEU A 49 9.66 10.63 18.52
N ALA A 50 8.66 9.82 18.15
CA ALA A 50 8.24 9.67 16.77
C ALA A 50 7.63 10.95 16.20
N ARG A 51 6.75 11.64 16.96
CA ARG A 51 6.20 12.95 16.58
C ARG A 51 7.26 14.03 16.46
N THR A 52 8.25 14.05 17.35
CA THR A 52 9.37 15.01 17.25
C THR A 52 10.32 14.67 16.11
N ALA A 53 10.51 13.41 15.77
CA ALA A 53 11.30 12.99 14.61
C ALA A 53 10.60 13.35 13.28
N ALA A 54 9.30 13.11 13.18
CA ALA A 54 8.48 13.54 12.03
C ALA A 54 8.49 15.06 11.86
N ALA A 55 8.23 15.83 12.93
CA ALA A 55 8.28 17.29 12.90
C ALA A 55 9.68 17.84 12.54
N ARG A 56 10.76 17.18 12.98
CA ARG A 56 12.12 17.55 12.60
C ARG A 56 12.43 17.23 11.14
N ARG A 57 11.83 16.15 10.60
CA ARG A 57 11.97 15.75 9.21
C ARG A 57 11.31 16.74 8.26
N ILE A 58 10.08 17.18 8.58
CA ILE A 58 9.37 18.23 7.83
C ILE A 58 10.22 19.51 7.72
N ALA A 59 11.00 19.84 8.76
CA ALA A 59 11.87 21.01 8.78
C ALA A 59 13.09 20.90 7.85
N THR A 60 13.43 19.72 7.34
CA THR A 60 14.62 19.51 6.49
C THR A 60 14.27 19.26 5.02
N GLY A 61 13.02 18.97 4.71
CA GLY A 61 12.54 18.77 3.35
C GLY A 61 12.38 20.10 2.60
N ARG A 62 12.55 20.05 1.29
CA ARG A 62 12.40 21.18 0.38
C ARG A 62 11.10 21.04 -0.41
N ALA A 63 10.14 21.96 -0.22
CA ALA A 63 8.91 21.97 -1.02
C ALA A 63 9.21 22.24 -2.50
N ILE A 64 8.61 21.45 -3.38
CA ILE A 64 8.58 21.67 -4.83
C ILE A 64 7.32 22.48 -5.11
N ASP A 65 7.43 23.57 -5.85
CA ASP A 65 6.35 24.52 -6.18
C ASP A 65 5.28 24.75 -5.09
N SER A 66 5.65 25.44 -4.03
CA SER A 66 4.77 25.76 -2.90
C SER A 66 3.51 26.59 -3.24
N LYS A 67 3.36 27.02 -4.51
CA LYS A 67 2.16 27.73 -4.97
C LYS A 67 1.08 26.78 -5.48
N TYR A 68 1.50 25.65 -6.01
CA TYR A 68 0.62 24.64 -6.59
C TYR A 68 0.12 23.66 -5.53
N PHE A 69 1.00 23.23 -4.65
CA PHE A 69 0.73 22.20 -3.64
C PHE A 69 0.33 22.80 -2.28
N GLU A 70 -0.39 22.01 -1.48
CA GLU A 70 -0.66 22.36 -0.09
C GLU A 70 0.65 22.43 0.74
N PRO A 71 0.70 23.21 1.81
CA PRO A 71 1.88 23.26 2.68
C PRO A 71 2.17 21.87 3.28
N GLY A 72 3.38 21.36 3.08
CA GLY A 72 3.76 20.00 3.49
C GLY A 72 3.51 18.94 2.44
N SER A 73 2.98 19.31 1.28
CA SER A 73 2.84 18.39 0.14
C SER A 73 3.94 18.64 -0.90
N CYS A 74 4.24 17.62 -1.69
CA CYS A 74 5.29 17.61 -2.70
C CYS A 74 6.65 18.06 -2.12
N VAL A 75 7.20 17.27 -1.21
CA VAL A 75 8.39 17.61 -0.44
C VAL A 75 9.54 16.68 -0.81
N GLU A 76 10.66 17.27 -1.22
CA GLU A 76 11.90 16.56 -1.55
C GLU A 76 12.83 16.47 -0.35
N PHE A 77 13.41 15.29 -0.17
CA PHE A 77 14.43 14.98 0.83
C PHE A 77 15.70 14.50 0.14
N ASP A 78 16.83 15.09 0.52
CA ASP A 78 18.14 14.66 0.05
C ASP A 78 18.56 13.32 0.66
N PRO A 79 19.40 12.53 -0.01
CA PRO A 79 19.95 11.32 0.55
C PRO A 79 20.76 11.61 1.82
N THR A 80 20.63 10.73 2.82
CA THR A 80 21.38 10.85 4.10
C THR A 80 22.67 10.05 4.10
N SER A 81 22.90 9.19 3.10
CA SER A 81 24.12 8.38 2.95
C SER A 81 24.39 8.06 1.48
N GLY A 82 25.52 8.53 0.97
CA GLY A 82 25.82 8.43 -0.47
C GLY A 82 24.91 9.32 -1.30
N ASP A 83 25.03 9.20 -2.63
CA ASP A 83 24.11 9.83 -3.58
C ASP A 83 24.10 9.00 -4.87
N ARG A 84 22.99 8.42 -5.20
CA ARG A 84 22.79 7.60 -6.40
C ARG A 84 22.42 8.44 -7.63
N HIS A 85 22.11 9.72 -7.43
CA HIS A 85 21.54 10.60 -8.46
C HIS A 85 20.26 10.04 -9.08
N LEU A 86 19.46 9.35 -8.27
CA LEU A 86 18.17 8.78 -8.60
C LEU A 86 17.11 9.36 -7.67
N THR A 87 16.02 9.83 -8.24
CA THR A 87 14.86 10.36 -7.51
C THR A 87 13.72 9.37 -7.54
N VAL A 88 13.15 9.06 -6.38
CA VAL A 88 11.95 8.22 -6.22
C VAL A 88 10.82 9.08 -5.69
N PHE A 89 9.69 9.06 -6.37
CA PHE A 89 8.45 9.65 -5.87
C PHE A 89 7.64 8.58 -5.14
N LEU A 90 7.30 8.87 -3.90
CA LEU A 90 6.39 8.07 -3.09
C LEU A 90 5.06 8.81 -2.96
N ASP A 91 3.98 8.07 -3.00
CA ASP A 91 2.64 8.61 -2.92
C ASP A 91 1.82 7.88 -1.85
N ALA A 92 1.67 8.54 -0.69
CA ALA A 92 0.67 8.12 0.29
C ALA A 92 -0.72 8.49 -0.19
N GLY A 93 -1.55 7.52 -0.52
CA GLY A 93 -2.91 7.73 -1.00
C GLY A 93 -3.76 8.57 -0.03
N HIS A 94 -4.76 9.25 -0.59
CA HIS A 94 -5.73 10.04 0.18
C HIS A 94 -5.11 11.20 0.97
N GLY A 95 -5.83 11.76 1.95
CA GLY A 95 -5.34 12.80 2.85
C GLY A 95 -6.33 13.95 3.08
N GLY A 96 -6.30 14.54 4.27
CA GLY A 96 -7.09 15.71 4.63
C GLY A 96 -8.58 15.43 4.72
N ILE A 97 -9.35 15.89 3.74
CA ILE A 97 -10.81 15.66 3.68
C ILE A 97 -11.18 14.42 2.85
N ASP A 98 -10.19 13.70 2.36
CA ASP A 98 -10.33 12.41 1.69
C ASP A 98 -9.78 11.31 2.61
N PRO A 99 -10.62 10.63 3.39
CA PRO A 99 -10.18 9.59 4.31
C PRO A 99 -9.77 8.30 3.59
N GLY A 100 -10.10 8.15 2.30
CA GLY A 100 -9.97 6.88 1.60
C GLY A 100 -10.95 5.82 2.09
N GLY A 101 -10.51 4.58 2.13
CA GLY A 101 -11.24 3.48 2.74
C GLY A 101 -11.34 3.63 4.26
N VAL A 102 -12.42 3.10 4.82
CA VAL A 102 -12.64 3.06 6.27
C VAL A 102 -12.71 1.61 6.72
N GLY A 103 -11.86 1.24 7.66
CA GLY A 103 -11.74 -0.10 8.19
C GLY A 103 -11.86 -0.17 9.70
N GLU A 104 -11.52 -1.32 10.26
CA GLU A 104 -11.44 -1.50 11.71
C GLU A 104 -10.35 -2.50 12.11
N THR A 105 -9.81 -2.32 13.30
CA THR A 105 -8.87 -3.26 13.91
C THR A 105 -9.59 -4.40 14.63
N GLU A 106 -8.86 -5.46 15.02
CA GLU A 106 -9.40 -6.53 15.89
C GLU A 106 -9.92 -6.02 17.25
N SER A 107 -9.47 -4.86 17.69
CA SER A 107 -9.98 -4.22 18.92
C SER A 107 -11.29 -3.46 18.69
N GLY A 108 -11.75 -3.34 17.43
CA GLY A 108 -12.93 -2.56 17.04
C GLY A 108 -12.64 -1.05 16.94
N GLN A 109 -11.38 -0.64 16.82
CA GLN A 109 -11.01 0.75 16.52
C GLN A 109 -11.24 1.00 15.04
N THR A 110 -11.97 2.05 14.69
CA THR A 110 -12.09 2.52 13.31
C THR A 110 -10.78 3.15 12.87
N ILE A 111 -10.36 2.87 11.65
CA ILE A 111 -9.17 3.41 11.00
C ILE A 111 -9.54 3.97 9.63
N ASP A 112 -8.89 5.05 9.23
CA ASP A 112 -9.04 5.68 7.94
C ASP A 112 -7.76 5.45 7.11
N GLU A 113 -7.90 5.12 5.84
CA GLU A 113 -6.77 4.72 4.97
C GLU A 113 -5.69 5.80 4.92
N GLU A 114 -6.08 7.07 4.91
CA GLU A 114 -5.15 8.21 4.88
C GLU A 114 -4.16 8.23 6.06
N ASP A 115 -4.60 7.77 7.23
CA ASP A 115 -3.78 7.72 8.43
C ASP A 115 -2.78 6.55 8.39
N GLU A 116 -3.06 5.51 7.59
CA GLU A 116 -2.23 4.32 7.46
C GLU A 116 -1.21 4.43 6.32
N THR A 117 -1.55 5.09 5.23
CA THR A 117 -0.66 5.26 4.07
C THR A 117 0.51 6.20 4.37
N LEU A 118 0.26 7.29 5.11
CA LEU A 118 1.26 8.31 5.43
C LEU A 118 2.47 7.78 6.22
N PRO A 119 2.32 7.01 7.31
CA PRO A 119 3.46 6.44 8.02
C PRO A 119 4.30 5.52 7.15
N VAL A 120 3.67 4.69 6.31
CA VAL A 120 4.37 3.79 5.38
C VAL A 120 5.20 4.59 4.37
N GLU A 121 4.64 5.67 3.79
CA GLU A 121 5.38 6.57 2.90
C GLU A 121 6.61 7.16 3.59
N LEU A 122 6.43 7.72 4.79
CA LEU A 122 7.51 8.40 5.51
C LEU A 122 8.62 7.43 5.99
N ASP A 123 8.25 6.23 6.40
CA ASP A 123 9.23 5.21 6.76
C ASP A 123 9.97 4.66 5.54
N THR A 124 9.27 4.44 4.42
CA THR A 124 9.89 4.06 3.14
C THR A 124 10.89 5.14 2.69
N ALA A 125 10.50 6.41 2.75
CA ALA A 125 11.35 7.52 2.38
C ALA A 125 12.63 7.56 3.22
N LYS A 126 12.51 7.39 4.54
CA LYS A 126 13.66 7.37 5.46
C LYS A 126 14.64 6.23 5.13
N VAL A 127 14.14 5.04 4.79
CA VAL A 127 15.00 3.92 4.37
C VAL A 127 15.71 4.25 3.07
N LEU A 128 15.00 4.76 2.06
CA LEU A 128 15.55 5.09 0.75
C LEU A 128 16.59 6.22 0.80
N GLU A 129 16.38 7.25 1.61
CA GLU A 129 17.38 8.30 1.87
C GLU A 129 18.68 7.70 2.43
N GLY A 130 18.57 6.74 3.36
CA GLY A 130 19.71 5.98 3.89
C GLY A 130 20.43 5.12 2.85
N LYS A 131 19.77 4.82 1.74
CA LYS A 131 20.28 4.04 0.61
C LYS A 131 20.79 4.92 -0.55
N GLY A 132 20.81 6.23 -0.37
CA GLY A 132 21.38 7.17 -1.33
C GLY A 132 20.42 7.68 -2.39
N PHE A 133 19.12 7.50 -2.24
CA PHE A 133 18.11 8.08 -3.12
C PHE A 133 17.71 9.48 -2.67
N THR A 134 17.47 10.38 -3.61
CA THR A 134 16.61 11.53 -3.40
C THR A 134 15.18 11.03 -3.37
N VAL A 135 14.41 11.41 -2.35
CA VAL A 135 13.02 10.97 -2.19
C VAL A 135 12.11 12.17 -2.21
N VAL A 136 11.07 12.11 -3.01
CA VAL A 136 9.98 13.08 -3.00
C VAL A 136 8.74 12.38 -2.48
N VAL A 137 8.13 12.94 -1.45
CA VAL A 137 6.89 12.42 -0.87
C VAL A 137 5.71 13.28 -1.30
N SER A 138 4.56 12.63 -1.51
CA SER A 138 3.35 13.34 -1.88
C SER A 138 2.89 14.29 -0.78
N ARG A 139 2.98 13.87 0.48
CA ARG A 139 2.59 14.65 1.66
C ARG A 139 3.41 14.29 2.89
N THR A 140 3.51 15.21 3.83
CA THR A 140 4.23 15.01 5.11
C THR A 140 3.32 15.10 6.33
N ASP A 141 2.05 15.36 6.11
CA ASP A 141 1.01 15.49 7.15
C ASP A 141 -0.33 15.03 6.54
N ASN A 142 -1.39 15.05 7.33
CA ASN A 142 -2.73 14.73 6.86
C ASN A 142 -3.36 15.94 6.13
N GLN A 143 -3.09 16.06 4.84
CA GLN A 143 -3.67 17.08 3.93
C GLN A 143 -3.76 16.53 2.51
N LEU A 144 -4.55 17.22 1.67
CA LEU A 144 -4.54 17.03 0.22
C LEU A 144 -3.15 17.37 -0.37
N VAL A 145 -2.84 16.84 -1.54
CA VAL A 145 -1.60 17.16 -2.23
C VAL A 145 -1.71 18.47 -3.02
N GLY A 146 -2.73 18.58 -3.85
CA GLY A 146 -3.01 19.81 -4.60
C GLY A 146 -3.81 20.83 -3.78
N ARG A 147 -3.63 22.12 -4.06
CA ARG A 147 -4.50 23.15 -3.47
C ARG A 147 -5.89 23.05 -4.06
N PRO A 148 -6.95 22.85 -3.26
CA PRO A 148 -8.31 22.75 -3.76
C PRO A 148 -8.74 24.04 -4.49
N ARG A 149 -9.37 23.86 -5.63
CA ARG A 149 -9.96 24.94 -6.45
C ARG A 149 -11.45 25.09 -6.15
N SER A 150 -12.04 26.12 -6.74
CA SER A 150 -13.50 26.30 -6.65
C SER A 150 -14.23 25.14 -7.33
N GLY A 151 -15.02 24.40 -6.58
CA GLY A 151 -15.76 23.23 -7.06
C GLY A 151 -15.18 21.89 -6.64
N ASP A 152 -13.93 21.85 -6.15
CA ASP A 152 -13.28 20.61 -5.71
C ASP A 152 -13.86 20.08 -4.40
N VAL A 153 -14.42 20.98 -3.59
CA VAL A 153 -15.00 20.64 -2.28
C VAL A 153 -16.47 21.05 -2.22
N SER A 154 -17.33 20.15 -1.77
CA SER A 154 -18.74 20.41 -1.52
C SER A 154 -19.22 19.71 -0.25
N GLY A 155 -19.78 20.47 0.69
CA GLY A 155 -20.25 19.91 1.95
C GLY A 155 -19.16 19.35 2.88
N GLY A 156 -17.90 19.74 2.67
CA GLY A 156 -16.76 19.29 3.48
C GLY A 156 -16.11 18.00 2.98
N ILE A 157 -16.49 17.51 1.80
CA ILE A 157 -15.91 16.34 1.13
C ILE A 157 -15.42 16.71 -0.26
N LEU A 158 -14.50 15.95 -0.83
CA LEU A 158 -14.12 16.10 -2.23
C LEU A 158 -15.29 15.79 -3.13
N THR A 159 -15.40 16.58 -4.21
CA THR A 159 -16.24 16.22 -5.36
C THR A 159 -15.45 15.25 -6.24
N ILE A 160 -16.10 14.60 -7.21
CA ILE A 160 -15.40 13.78 -8.22
C ILE A 160 -14.30 14.59 -8.94
N GLN A 161 -14.53 15.90 -9.17
CA GLN A 161 -13.51 16.77 -9.76
C GLN A 161 -12.38 17.05 -8.80
N GLY A 162 -12.67 17.27 -7.51
CA GLY A 162 -11.65 17.49 -6.49
C GLY A 162 -10.77 16.28 -6.28
N ASP A 163 -11.34 15.08 -6.27
CA ASP A 163 -10.64 13.83 -6.22
C ASP A 163 -9.70 13.64 -7.43
N HIS A 164 -10.23 13.85 -8.65
CA HIS A 164 -9.42 13.89 -9.87
C HIS A 164 -8.26 14.89 -9.77
N ASP A 165 -8.52 16.12 -9.32
CA ASP A 165 -7.53 17.18 -9.29
C ASP A 165 -6.44 16.91 -8.22
N ASP A 166 -6.80 16.27 -7.10
CA ASP A 166 -5.83 15.87 -6.08
C ASP A 166 -4.92 14.74 -6.58
N VAL A 167 -5.49 13.68 -7.18
CA VAL A 167 -4.68 12.59 -7.75
C VAL A 167 -3.80 13.09 -8.90
N ALA A 168 -4.33 13.91 -9.81
CA ALA A 168 -3.53 14.52 -10.88
C ALA A 168 -2.39 15.41 -10.34
N SER A 169 -2.57 16.01 -9.16
CA SER A 169 -1.54 16.82 -8.51
C SER A 169 -0.33 15.97 -8.09
N ARG A 170 -0.54 14.70 -7.77
CA ARG A 170 0.53 13.74 -7.41
C ARG A 170 1.42 13.46 -8.61
N ASP A 171 0.84 13.28 -9.79
CA ASP A 171 1.58 13.14 -11.04
C ASP A 171 2.38 14.41 -11.39
N VAL A 172 1.78 15.58 -11.20
CA VAL A 172 2.49 16.86 -11.37
C VAL A 172 3.68 16.94 -10.43
N CYS A 173 3.53 16.52 -9.17
CA CYS A 173 4.64 16.49 -8.21
C CYS A 173 5.76 15.55 -8.66
N ALA A 174 5.43 14.33 -9.08
CA ALA A 174 6.41 13.37 -9.59
C ALA A 174 7.16 13.89 -10.82
N ASN A 175 6.45 14.56 -11.75
CA ASN A 175 7.00 15.13 -12.96
C ASN A 175 7.90 16.35 -12.66
N ASP A 176 7.47 17.28 -11.79
CA ASP A 176 8.26 18.45 -11.39
C ASP A 176 9.54 18.05 -10.63
N ALA A 177 9.45 16.97 -9.85
CA ALA A 177 10.60 16.34 -9.20
C ALA A 177 11.53 15.63 -10.19
N LYS A 178 11.09 15.38 -11.42
CA LYS A 178 11.80 14.55 -12.41
C LYS A 178 12.13 13.18 -11.84
N ALA A 179 11.17 12.57 -11.17
CA ALA A 179 11.35 11.26 -10.56
C ALA A 179 11.71 10.20 -11.61
N ASN A 180 12.55 9.27 -11.22
CA ASN A 180 12.93 8.12 -12.05
C ASN A 180 11.99 6.95 -11.88
N LEU A 181 11.23 6.95 -10.78
CA LEU A 181 10.30 5.88 -10.39
C LEU A 181 9.19 6.45 -9.52
N LEU A 182 7.96 5.97 -9.70
CA LEU A 182 6.79 6.31 -8.92
C LEU A 182 6.28 5.08 -8.17
N LEU A 183 5.95 5.23 -6.89
CA LEU A 183 5.35 4.19 -6.05
C LEU A 183 4.14 4.73 -5.29
N GLY A 184 2.95 4.29 -5.69
CA GLY A 184 1.70 4.51 -4.96
C GLY A 184 1.56 3.54 -3.80
N ILE A 185 1.20 4.04 -2.65
CA ILE A 185 1.00 3.31 -1.39
C ILE A 185 -0.44 3.56 -0.93
N TYR A 186 -1.27 2.56 -1.04
CA TYR A 186 -2.70 2.57 -0.73
C TYR A 186 -3.03 1.36 0.13
N PHE A 187 -4.25 1.28 0.64
CA PHE A 187 -4.79 0.08 1.28
C PHE A 187 -6.14 -0.27 0.66
N ASP A 188 -6.40 -1.55 0.48
CA ASP A 188 -7.71 -1.97 -0.03
C ASP A 188 -8.78 -1.88 1.06
N ALA A 189 -9.98 -1.59 0.65
CA ALA A 189 -11.15 -1.51 1.53
C ALA A 189 -12.42 -1.95 0.82
N GLY A 190 -13.33 -2.56 1.57
CA GLY A 190 -14.67 -2.89 1.10
C GLY A 190 -14.93 -4.37 0.91
N GLY A 191 -16.11 -4.66 0.39
CA GLY A 191 -16.60 -6.02 0.25
C GLY A 191 -16.97 -6.65 1.59
N SER A 192 -16.49 -7.87 1.83
CA SER A 192 -16.67 -8.59 3.09
C SER A 192 -15.51 -8.28 4.05
N PRO A 193 -15.76 -8.23 5.38
CA PRO A 193 -14.68 -8.17 6.38
C PRO A 193 -13.72 -9.37 6.36
N SER A 194 -13.93 -10.33 5.49
CA SER A 194 -13.03 -11.46 5.24
C SER A 194 -12.27 -11.35 3.91
N ASN A 195 -12.39 -10.23 3.21
CA ASN A 195 -11.52 -9.94 2.07
C ASN A 195 -10.16 -9.60 2.64
N ALA A 196 -9.14 -10.27 2.15
CA ALA A 196 -7.78 -10.18 2.66
C ALA A 196 -6.77 -10.37 1.54
N GLY A 197 -5.58 -9.81 1.72
CA GLY A 197 -4.45 -10.07 0.83
C GLY A 197 -3.82 -8.81 0.23
N SER A 198 -2.74 -9.03 -0.49
CA SER A 198 -1.94 -8.00 -1.11
C SER A 198 -2.05 -8.05 -2.63
N VAL A 199 -2.25 -6.91 -3.26
CA VAL A 199 -2.28 -6.73 -4.71
C VAL A 199 -1.41 -5.55 -5.13
N THR A 200 -0.77 -5.66 -6.30
CA THR A 200 -0.03 -4.55 -6.90
C THR A 200 -0.50 -4.31 -8.33
N GLY A 201 -0.89 -3.07 -8.59
CA GLY A 201 -1.33 -2.61 -9.90
C GLY A 201 -0.21 -1.99 -10.72
N TYR A 202 -0.31 -2.13 -12.04
CA TYR A 202 0.55 -1.46 -13.01
C TYR A 202 -0.23 -1.12 -14.28
N ASP A 203 0.15 -0.09 -14.99
CA ASP A 203 -0.52 0.28 -16.25
C ASP A 203 0.18 -0.35 -17.46
N THR A 204 -0.61 -0.92 -18.37
CA THR A 204 -0.15 -1.54 -19.61
C THR A 204 -0.22 -0.63 -20.84
N ALA A 205 -0.89 0.51 -20.74
CA ALA A 205 -1.09 1.45 -21.86
C ALA A 205 0.06 2.46 -22.02
N ARG A 206 0.96 2.56 -21.01
CA ARG A 206 2.09 3.50 -21.04
C ARG A 206 3.27 2.98 -21.87
N PRO A 207 4.08 3.86 -22.45
CA PRO A 207 5.27 3.45 -23.23
C PRO A 207 6.28 2.59 -22.46
N PHE A 208 6.27 2.69 -21.13
CA PHE A 208 7.13 1.97 -20.20
C PHE A 208 6.41 0.80 -19.46
N ALA A 209 5.38 0.21 -20.07
CA ALA A 209 4.59 -0.88 -19.47
C ALA A 209 5.43 -2.08 -18.99
N ALA A 210 6.51 -2.40 -19.71
CA ALA A 210 7.41 -3.48 -19.30
C ALA A 210 8.17 -3.15 -18.00
N GLN A 211 8.59 -1.91 -17.83
CA GLN A 211 9.21 -1.42 -16.60
C GLN A 211 8.20 -1.36 -15.45
N ASN A 212 6.95 -0.95 -15.74
CA ASN A 212 5.86 -0.97 -14.75
C ASN A 212 5.64 -2.40 -14.23
N LEU A 213 5.49 -3.38 -15.11
CA LEU A 213 5.31 -4.79 -14.72
C LEU A 213 6.51 -5.32 -13.94
N GLN A 214 7.73 -4.99 -14.35
CA GLN A 214 8.96 -5.37 -13.63
C GLN A 214 8.92 -4.83 -12.21
N PHE A 215 8.63 -3.53 -12.05
CA PHE A 215 8.61 -2.88 -10.75
C PHE A 215 7.45 -3.41 -9.89
N ALA A 216 6.23 -3.50 -10.42
CA ALA A 216 5.08 -4.05 -9.71
C ALA A 216 5.34 -5.50 -9.20
N THR A 217 6.06 -6.29 -10.00
CA THR A 217 6.43 -7.67 -9.59
C THR A 217 7.39 -7.67 -8.40
N LEU A 218 8.37 -6.75 -8.38
CA LEU A 218 9.28 -6.61 -7.25
C LEU A 218 8.52 -6.12 -6.00
N VAL A 219 7.68 -5.08 -6.15
CA VAL A 219 6.88 -4.53 -5.07
C VAL A 219 6.01 -5.62 -4.44
N GLN A 220 5.23 -6.35 -5.24
CA GLN A 220 4.37 -7.43 -4.75
C GLN A 220 5.15 -8.49 -4.00
N ASN A 221 6.27 -8.95 -4.57
CA ASN A 221 7.03 -10.03 -3.99
C ASN A 221 7.74 -9.60 -2.70
N ASP A 222 8.41 -8.46 -2.69
CA ASP A 222 9.22 -8.04 -1.56
C ASP A 222 8.36 -7.62 -0.36
N VAL A 223 7.24 -6.93 -0.59
CA VAL A 223 6.30 -6.56 0.48
C VAL A 223 5.61 -7.79 1.05
N LEU A 224 5.08 -8.67 0.20
CA LEU A 224 4.43 -9.89 0.65
C LEU A 224 5.40 -10.80 1.42
N ASN A 225 6.66 -10.93 0.95
CA ASN A 225 7.68 -11.71 1.63
C ASN A 225 8.03 -11.08 3.00
N ALA A 226 8.16 -9.76 3.09
CA ALA A 226 8.44 -9.07 4.35
C ALA A 226 7.31 -9.29 5.38
N MET A 227 6.06 -9.15 4.98
CA MET A 227 4.89 -9.40 5.81
C MET A 227 4.79 -10.87 6.25
N ASN A 228 4.97 -11.82 5.33
CA ASN A 228 4.83 -13.24 5.63
C ASN A 228 6.03 -13.80 6.41
N ALA A 229 7.19 -13.14 6.38
CA ALA A 229 8.30 -13.44 7.28
C ALA A 229 7.97 -13.16 8.76
N GLN A 230 6.99 -12.31 9.04
CA GLN A 230 6.46 -12.08 10.39
C GLN A 230 5.49 -13.20 10.84
N GLY A 231 5.11 -14.10 9.95
CA GLY A 231 4.14 -15.16 10.23
C GLY A 231 2.68 -14.73 10.06
N TRP A 232 2.41 -13.58 9.41
CA TRP A 232 1.04 -13.07 9.26
C TRP A 232 0.20 -13.86 8.26
N GLY A 233 0.81 -14.49 7.27
CA GLY A 233 0.11 -15.37 6.33
C GLY A 233 -0.79 -14.60 5.35
N ILE A 234 -0.39 -13.38 4.98
CA ILE A 234 -1.13 -12.53 4.05
C ILE A 234 -1.24 -13.22 2.68
N PRO A 235 -2.45 -13.36 2.12
CA PRO A 235 -2.63 -13.95 0.79
C PRO A 235 -2.05 -13.05 -0.32
N SER A 236 -1.54 -13.66 -1.39
CA SER A 236 -1.20 -12.93 -2.60
C SER A 236 -2.39 -12.88 -3.55
N LEU A 237 -2.83 -11.70 -3.91
CA LEU A 237 -3.76 -11.46 -5.01
C LEU A 237 -3.00 -11.20 -6.32
N GLY A 238 -1.69 -11.03 -6.23
CA GLY A 238 -0.78 -10.96 -7.37
C GLY A 238 -0.54 -9.57 -7.93
N VAL A 239 -0.04 -9.54 -9.16
CA VAL A 239 0.20 -8.32 -9.93
C VAL A 239 -0.86 -8.25 -11.04
N THR A 240 -1.53 -7.14 -11.17
CA THR A 240 -2.64 -6.98 -12.11
C THR A 240 -2.55 -5.67 -12.91
N ASP A 241 -3.16 -5.66 -14.08
CA ASP A 241 -3.37 -4.43 -14.85
C ASP A 241 -4.26 -3.47 -14.04
N ASP A 242 -3.92 -2.19 -14.02
CA ASP A 242 -4.63 -1.18 -13.23
C ASP A 242 -6.11 -1.06 -13.57
N THR A 243 -6.51 -1.43 -14.80
CA THR A 243 -7.91 -1.48 -15.21
C THR A 243 -8.73 -2.58 -14.51
N GLN A 244 -8.07 -3.46 -13.78
CA GLN A 244 -8.71 -4.53 -12.99
C GLN A 244 -8.77 -4.19 -11.50
N LEU A 245 -8.05 -3.18 -11.05
CA LEU A 245 -8.16 -2.66 -9.69
C LEU A 245 -9.44 -1.81 -9.61
N GLY A 246 -10.36 -2.22 -8.75
CA GLY A 246 -11.60 -1.51 -8.53
C GLY A 246 -11.37 -0.29 -7.64
N GLY A 247 -12.06 0.79 -7.91
CA GLY A 247 -12.06 1.96 -7.05
C GLY A 247 -12.51 3.19 -7.82
N PRO A 248 -13.73 3.70 -7.59
CA PRO A 248 -14.25 4.83 -8.37
C PRO A 248 -13.42 6.11 -8.17
N ALA A 249 -12.84 6.31 -7.01
CA ALA A 249 -12.04 7.49 -6.71
C ALA A 249 -10.70 7.53 -7.47
N LEU A 250 -10.13 6.37 -7.75
CA LEU A 250 -8.82 6.27 -8.41
C LEU A 250 -8.92 6.25 -9.94
N SER A 251 -10.10 5.95 -10.48
CA SER A 251 -10.24 5.62 -11.90
C SER A 251 -11.22 6.49 -12.66
N SER A 252 -12.17 7.16 -12.06
CA SER A 252 -13.28 7.64 -12.86
C SER A 252 -13.97 8.90 -12.39
N ALA A 253 -13.27 9.99 -12.38
CA ALA A 253 -13.98 11.26 -12.52
C ALA A 253 -14.64 11.36 -13.91
N ALA A 254 -14.24 10.56 -14.91
CA ALA A 254 -14.92 10.45 -16.21
C ALA A 254 -15.41 9.02 -16.46
N ALA A 255 -16.66 8.91 -16.88
CA ALA A 255 -17.36 7.64 -17.14
C ALA A 255 -16.69 6.71 -18.17
N ASN A 256 -15.61 7.13 -18.83
CA ASN A 256 -14.90 6.39 -19.87
C ASN A 256 -13.41 6.19 -19.58
N TYR A 257 -12.93 6.57 -18.40
CA TYR A 257 -11.55 6.33 -18.00
C TYR A 257 -11.52 5.12 -17.07
N SER A 258 -10.82 4.07 -17.47
CA SER A 258 -10.77 2.79 -16.77
C SER A 258 -9.44 2.53 -16.06
N HIS A 259 -8.47 3.43 -16.21
CA HIS A 259 -7.16 3.35 -15.57
C HIS A 259 -7.16 4.02 -14.19
N LEU A 260 -6.19 3.69 -13.36
CA LEU A 260 -5.85 4.53 -12.20
C LEU A 260 -5.22 5.83 -12.69
N LEU A 261 -5.71 6.99 -12.20
CA LEU A 261 -5.15 8.29 -12.60
C LEU A 261 -3.63 8.35 -12.36
N LEU A 262 -3.17 7.89 -11.22
CA LEU A 262 -1.76 7.91 -10.83
C LEU A 262 -0.83 7.14 -11.80
N LEU A 263 -1.33 6.14 -12.50
CA LEU A 263 -0.52 5.26 -13.36
C LEU A 263 -0.85 5.38 -14.84
N GLY A 264 -2.07 5.76 -15.15
CA GLY A 264 -2.67 5.62 -16.46
C GLY A 264 -2.25 6.68 -17.48
N PRO A 265 -2.70 6.52 -18.73
CA PRO A 265 -2.38 7.45 -19.80
C PRO A 265 -3.17 8.76 -19.68
N GLY A 266 -2.57 9.86 -20.15
CA GLY A 266 -3.26 11.13 -20.24
C GLY A 266 -4.44 11.12 -21.22
N VAL A 267 -5.43 11.97 -20.94
CA VAL A 267 -6.61 12.22 -21.80
C VAL A 267 -6.68 13.71 -22.09
N PRO A 268 -6.42 14.13 -23.35
CA PRO A 268 -6.33 15.55 -23.68
C PRO A 268 -7.55 16.37 -23.22
N GLY A 269 -7.31 17.45 -22.50
CA GLY A 269 -8.31 18.38 -22.00
C GLY A 269 -9.08 17.89 -20.77
N TRP A 270 -8.73 16.72 -20.25
CA TRP A 270 -9.28 16.19 -19.01
C TRP A 270 -8.18 15.75 -18.01
N PHE A 271 -7.19 15.00 -18.47
CA PHE A 271 -6.01 14.57 -17.71
C PHE A 271 -4.77 14.80 -18.56
N ASP A 272 -4.24 16.02 -18.51
CA ASP A 272 -3.17 16.47 -19.39
C ASP A 272 -1.75 16.21 -18.84
N THR A 273 -1.63 15.82 -17.57
CA THR A 273 -0.34 15.71 -16.86
C THR A 273 -0.12 14.33 -16.25
N PRO A 274 -0.21 13.24 -17.03
CA PRO A 274 0.06 11.90 -16.49
C PRO A 274 1.53 11.78 -16.05
N SER A 275 1.82 10.87 -15.13
CA SER A 275 3.19 10.57 -14.69
C SER A 275 4.11 10.26 -15.86
N GLU A 276 5.35 10.77 -15.86
CA GLU A 276 6.30 10.64 -16.98
C GLU A 276 7.34 9.53 -16.76
N MET A 277 7.23 8.77 -15.70
CA MET A 277 8.16 7.71 -15.29
C MET A 277 7.45 6.37 -15.10
N PRO A 278 8.20 5.25 -15.05
CA PRO A 278 7.65 3.97 -14.64
C PRO A 278 7.10 4.02 -13.21
N GLY A 279 6.03 3.27 -12.96
CA GLY A 279 5.40 3.23 -11.64
C GLY A 279 4.58 1.98 -11.38
N ALA A 280 4.23 1.79 -10.12
CA ALA A 280 3.31 0.80 -9.60
C ALA A 280 2.55 1.37 -8.40
N LEU A 281 1.39 0.79 -8.11
CA LEU A 281 0.61 1.09 -6.92
C LEU A 281 0.36 -0.22 -6.18
N ILE A 282 0.62 -0.24 -4.88
CA ILE A 282 0.34 -1.40 -4.04
C ILE A 282 -0.79 -1.11 -3.07
N GLU A 283 -1.62 -2.11 -2.86
CA GLU A 283 -2.55 -2.25 -1.76
C GLU A 283 -2.11 -3.49 -0.95
N PRO A 284 -1.26 -3.30 0.08
CA PRO A 284 -0.62 -4.42 0.76
C PRO A 284 -1.58 -5.23 1.63
N LEU A 285 -2.67 -4.62 2.09
CA LEU A 285 -3.62 -5.18 3.05
C LEU A 285 -5.03 -4.62 2.80
N PHE A 286 -6.06 -5.38 3.23
CA PHE A 286 -7.44 -4.91 3.35
C PHE A 286 -7.69 -4.35 4.75
N ILE A 287 -7.84 -3.04 4.89
CA ILE A 287 -8.11 -2.43 6.21
C ILE A 287 -9.51 -2.76 6.74
N THR A 288 -10.40 -3.30 5.90
CA THR A 288 -11.72 -3.81 6.30
C THR A 288 -11.69 -5.23 6.87
N ASP A 289 -10.59 -5.99 6.71
CA ASP A 289 -10.33 -7.20 7.50
C ASP A 289 -9.69 -6.79 8.83
N PRO A 290 -10.29 -7.11 10.00
CA PRO A 290 -9.80 -6.60 11.29
C PRO A 290 -8.37 -7.04 11.64
N PHE A 291 -7.93 -8.21 11.17
CA PHE A 291 -6.56 -8.66 11.40
C PHE A 291 -5.57 -7.84 10.55
N GLU A 292 -5.85 -7.67 9.27
CA GLU A 292 -5.02 -6.87 8.36
C GLU A 292 -5.08 -5.38 8.72
N GLY A 293 -6.25 -4.86 9.14
CA GLY A 293 -6.42 -3.52 9.68
C GLY A 293 -5.59 -3.28 10.94
N SER A 294 -5.47 -4.28 11.82
CA SER A 294 -4.59 -4.17 13.00
C SER A 294 -3.10 -4.13 12.63
N ILE A 295 -2.70 -4.78 11.54
CA ILE A 295 -1.33 -4.68 11.02
C ILE A 295 -1.09 -3.29 10.44
N ALA A 296 -2.02 -2.79 9.62
CA ALA A 296 -1.95 -1.46 9.02
C ALA A 296 -1.82 -0.34 10.07
N ASP A 297 -2.63 -0.38 11.15
CA ASP A 297 -2.62 0.58 12.27
C ASP A 297 -1.40 0.42 13.21
N SER A 298 -0.56 -0.59 13.01
CA SER A 298 0.59 -0.80 13.87
C SER A 298 1.88 -0.24 13.31
N ALA A 299 2.66 0.47 14.14
CA ALA A 299 3.98 0.96 13.72
C ALA A 299 4.89 -0.16 13.20
N SER A 300 4.82 -1.36 13.77
CA SER A 300 5.60 -2.51 13.29
C SER A 300 5.12 -3.03 11.93
N GLY A 301 3.81 -2.98 11.66
CA GLY A 301 3.25 -3.32 10.35
C GLY A 301 3.70 -2.34 9.27
N GLN A 302 3.60 -1.06 9.57
CA GLN A 302 4.04 0.04 8.69
C GLN A 302 5.54 -0.05 8.38
N GLU A 303 6.39 -0.29 9.39
CA GLU A 303 7.84 -0.48 9.21
C GLU A 303 8.18 -1.72 8.34
N VAL A 304 7.45 -2.82 8.51
CA VAL A 304 7.67 -4.05 7.72
C VAL A 304 7.28 -3.82 6.26
N ILE A 305 6.13 -3.20 5.99
CA ILE A 305 5.69 -2.84 4.64
C ILE A 305 6.71 -1.89 4.00
N ALA A 306 7.09 -0.82 4.70
CA ALA A 306 8.09 0.15 4.23
C ALA A 306 9.43 -0.50 3.89
N GLY A 307 9.88 -1.47 4.69
CA GLY A 307 11.09 -2.24 4.41
C GLY A 307 11.02 -3.04 3.11
N GLY A 308 9.88 -3.69 2.85
CA GLY A 308 9.61 -4.39 1.59
C GLY A 308 9.58 -3.46 0.38
N LEU A 309 8.92 -2.31 0.50
CA LEU A 309 8.86 -1.29 -0.54
C LEU A 309 10.25 -0.75 -0.89
N ALA A 310 11.04 -0.40 0.11
CA ALA A 310 12.39 0.08 -0.11
C ALA A 310 13.29 -0.97 -0.77
N GLN A 311 13.14 -2.24 -0.41
CA GLN A 311 13.84 -3.35 -1.05
C GLN A 311 13.48 -3.49 -2.53
N ALA A 312 12.20 -3.39 -2.87
CA ALA A 312 11.73 -3.44 -4.26
C ALA A 312 12.33 -2.31 -5.12
N VAL A 313 12.37 -1.09 -4.57
CA VAL A 313 13.02 0.07 -5.24
C VAL A 313 14.51 -0.19 -5.45
N GLU A 314 15.23 -0.68 -4.44
CA GLU A 314 16.65 -1.01 -4.59
C GLU A 314 16.87 -2.07 -5.69
N GLN A 315 16.10 -3.16 -5.68
CA GLN A 315 16.21 -4.21 -6.67
C GLN A 315 15.85 -3.76 -8.09
N TYR A 316 14.93 -2.81 -8.23
CA TYR A 316 14.58 -2.26 -9.54
C TYR A 316 15.77 -1.56 -10.19
N PHE A 317 16.52 -0.76 -9.45
CA PHE A 317 17.70 -0.05 -9.97
C PHE A 317 18.98 -0.88 -9.96
N ASP A 318 19.11 -1.83 -9.01
CA ASP A 318 20.25 -2.73 -8.88
C ASP A 318 19.77 -4.19 -8.92
N PRO A 319 19.33 -4.69 -10.06
CA PRO A 319 18.89 -6.09 -10.14
C PRO A 319 20.04 -7.01 -9.72
N PRO A 320 19.78 -8.04 -8.89
CA PRO A 320 20.77 -9.00 -8.49
C PRO A 320 21.42 -9.59 -9.75
N ALA A 321 22.75 -9.71 -9.74
CA ALA A 321 23.49 -10.26 -10.86
C ALA A 321 22.89 -11.62 -11.21
N THR A 322 22.24 -11.72 -12.37
CA THR A 322 21.77 -13.01 -12.88
C THR A 322 23.00 -13.89 -12.99
N GLY A 323 23.06 -14.92 -12.16
CA GLY A 323 24.17 -15.87 -12.17
C GLY A 323 24.42 -16.29 -13.61
N LYS A 324 25.56 -15.90 -14.19
CA LYS A 324 26.02 -16.48 -15.42
C LYS A 324 26.09 -17.97 -15.12
N ASN A 325 25.19 -18.75 -15.70
CA ASN A 325 25.40 -20.17 -15.83
C ASN A 325 26.77 -20.30 -16.45
N SER A 326 27.74 -20.71 -15.64
CA SER A 326 29.04 -21.14 -16.12
C SER A 326 28.78 -22.36 -16.97
N GLU A 327 28.51 -22.16 -18.26
CA GLU A 327 28.83 -23.14 -19.25
C GLU A 327 30.38 -23.28 -19.23
N GLU A 328 30.86 -24.00 -18.25
CA GLU A 328 32.19 -24.55 -18.27
C GLU A 328 32.23 -25.51 -19.46
N GLY A 329 32.74 -24.98 -20.56
CA GLY A 329 32.99 -25.72 -21.78
C GLY A 329 33.82 -26.95 -21.46
N GLY A 330 33.17 -28.10 -21.46
CA GLY A 330 33.81 -29.38 -21.55
C GLY A 330 34.69 -29.42 -22.81
N ARG A 331 35.96 -29.08 -22.67
CA ARG A 331 37.01 -29.38 -23.66
C ARG A 331 37.06 -30.88 -23.82
N GLY A 332 36.32 -31.41 -24.77
CA GLY A 332 36.44 -32.78 -25.25
C GLY A 332 37.88 -33.00 -25.72
N LYS A 333 38.61 -33.84 -25.01
CA LYS A 333 39.90 -34.40 -25.47
C LYS A 333 39.61 -35.26 -26.72
N HIS A 334 40.03 -34.77 -27.87
CA HIS A 334 40.15 -35.58 -29.06
C HIS A 334 41.15 -36.72 -28.79
N HIS A 335 40.66 -37.95 -28.62
CA HIS A 335 41.45 -39.16 -28.80
C HIS A 335 41.47 -39.46 -30.29
N THR A 336 42.63 -39.28 -30.91
CA THR A 336 42.97 -39.79 -32.22
C THR A 336 43.16 -41.32 -32.11
N GLU A 337 42.22 -42.07 -32.54
CA GLU A 337 42.35 -43.52 -32.75
C GLU A 337 42.93 -43.78 -34.13
N LYS A 338 44.10 -44.38 -34.14
CA LYS A 338 44.82 -44.74 -35.36
C LYS A 338 44.16 -45.92 -36.07
N ASP A 339 43.94 -45.72 -37.33
CA ASP A 339 43.66 -46.70 -38.37
C ASP A 339 44.47 -47.96 -38.22
N ASN A 340 43.82 -49.12 -38.19
CA ASN A 340 44.44 -50.39 -38.44
C ASN A 340 43.56 -51.19 -39.44
N GLN A 341 43.90 -51.01 -40.71
CA GLN A 341 43.41 -51.85 -41.81
C GLN A 341 43.94 -53.27 -41.63
N GLN A 342 43.07 -54.23 -41.52
CA GLN A 342 43.42 -55.60 -41.81
C GLN A 342 42.36 -56.26 -42.71
N ARG A 343 42.94 -56.79 -43.79
CA ARG A 343 42.42 -57.38 -45.04
C ARG A 343 41.46 -58.54 -44.79
N ARG A 344 40.45 -58.63 -45.66
CA ARG A 344 39.68 -59.82 -45.96
C ARG A 344 40.53 -60.80 -46.76
N PRO A 345 40.24 -62.13 -46.73
CA PRO A 345 40.15 -62.89 -47.89
C PRO A 345 38.73 -63.45 -48.14
N ALA A 346 38.48 -63.66 -49.44
CA ALA A 346 37.28 -64.18 -50.02
C ALA A 346 37.13 -65.67 -49.83
N ALA A 347 35.88 -66.16 -49.71
CA ALA A 347 35.27 -67.27 -50.37
C ALA A 347 33.74 -67.18 -50.16
#